data_acbce289ddcbfcb0c406b556ef779404
#
_entry.id   acbce289ddcbfcb0c406b556ef779404
#
_cell.length_a   1.000
_cell.length_b   1.000
_cell.length_c   1.000
_cell.angle_alpha   90.00
_cell.angle_beta   90.00
_cell.angle_gamma   90.00
#
_symmetry.space_group_name_H-M   'P 1'
#
loop_
_entity.id
_entity.type
_entity.pdbx_description
1 polymer ?
#
loop_
_entity_poly.entity_id
_entity_poly.type
_entity_poly.pdbx_seq_one_letter_code
_entity_poly.pdbx_strand_id
1 'polypeptide(L)'
;MKTYFINLFNYDRYANGLILGTILKANNPEKPVQLMAHLLAAQQIWYNRCNELPAIGGALWPDWKADTFEQLINDNHRKWIDFLSATDDLAFEKQIKYQNSKGDTFDNKLSDILAHLGNHGTHHRAQAGQHLKLAGIDLPNTDYISYLRMRKS
;
A
#
# COMPACT_ATOMS: atom_id res chain seq x y z
N MET A 1 3.96 -19.02 -3.61
CA MET A 1 4.09 -17.54 -3.46
C MET A 1 2.74 -16.84 -3.22
N LYS A 2 1.67 -17.24 -3.86
CA LYS A 2 0.31 -16.65 -3.74
C LYS A 2 -0.11 -16.37 -2.30
N THR A 3 -0.15 -17.38 -1.44
CA THR A 3 -0.59 -17.26 -0.04
C THR A 3 0.26 -16.25 0.75
N TYR A 4 1.56 -16.19 0.49
CA TYR A 4 2.44 -15.22 1.14
C TYR A 4 2.03 -13.78 0.80
N PHE A 5 1.84 -13.47 -0.49
CA PHE A 5 1.44 -12.13 -0.89
C PHE A 5 0.02 -11.78 -0.46
N ILE A 6 -0.93 -12.72 -0.50
CA ILE A 6 -2.27 -12.49 0.05
C ILE A 6 -2.19 -12.11 1.54
N ASN A 7 -1.39 -12.82 2.34
CA ASN A 7 -1.19 -12.49 3.74
C ASN A 7 -0.53 -11.12 3.94
N LEU A 8 0.45 -10.78 3.08
CA LEU A 8 1.13 -9.49 3.13
C LEU A 8 0.17 -8.32 2.82
N PHE A 9 -0.70 -8.46 1.82
CA PHE A 9 -1.69 -7.43 1.47
C PHE A 9 -2.82 -7.34 2.51
N ASN A 10 -3.21 -8.45 3.13
CA ASN A 10 -4.12 -8.42 4.28
C ASN A 10 -3.52 -7.66 5.47
N TYR A 11 -2.24 -7.88 5.75
CA TYR A 11 -1.51 -7.11 6.75
C TYR A 11 -1.42 -5.62 6.37
N ASP A 12 -1.11 -5.31 5.11
CA ASP A 12 -0.99 -3.93 4.63
C ASP A 12 -2.30 -3.16 4.86
N ARG A 13 -3.45 -3.76 4.52
CA ARG A 13 -4.77 -3.18 4.83
C ARG A 13 -4.94 -2.91 6.32
N TYR A 14 -4.62 -3.88 7.16
CA TYR A 14 -4.72 -3.76 8.63
C TYR A 14 -3.85 -2.63 9.15
N ALA A 15 -2.58 -2.59 8.76
CA ALA A 15 -1.63 -1.58 9.20
C ALA A 15 -2.00 -0.16 8.69
N ASN A 16 -2.48 -0.05 7.44
CA ASN A 16 -2.99 1.20 6.90
C ASN A 16 -4.19 1.72 7.71
N GLY A 17 -5.11 0.84 8.10
CA GLY A 17 -6.26 1.19 8.94
C GLY A 17 -5.86 1.71 10.32
N LEU A 18 -4.84 1.10 10.94
CA LEU A 18 -4.32 1.57 12.24
C LEU A 18 -3.70 2.97 12.14
N ILE A 19 -2.88 3.21 11.11
CA ILE A 19 -2.27 4.53 10.90
C ILE A 19 -3.34 5.57 10.54
N LEU A 20 -4.32 5.23 9.71
CA LEU A 20 -5.46 6.12 9.43
C LEU A 20 -6.21 6.50 10.71
N GLY A 21 -6.56 5.53 11.57
CA GLY A 21 -7.21 5.80 12.84
C GLY A 21 -6.40 6.75 13.73
N THR A 22 -5.07 6.66 13.68
CA THR A 22 -4.16 7.56 14.40
C THR A 22 -4.12 8.96 13.78
N ILE A 23 -4.10 9.06 12.45
CA ILE A 23 -4.18 10.34 11.70
C ILE A 23 -5.48 11.08 12.06
N LEU A 24 -6.62 10.39 12.05
CA LEU A 24 -7.92 10.97 12.37
C LEU A 24 -7.96 11.49 13.82
N LYS A 25 -7.44 10.71 14.79
CA LYS A 25 -7.33 11.13 16.20
C LYS A 25 -6.42 12.33 16.39
N ALA A 26 -5.42 12.48 15.55
CA ALA A 26 -4.48 13.61 15.54
C ALA A 26 -5.02 14.85 14.79
N ASN A 27 -6.29 14.86 14.39
CA ASN A 27 -6.91 15.92 13.61
C ASN A 27 -6.24 16.17 12.25
N ASN A 28 -5.92 15.09 11.55
CA ASN A 28 -5.45 15.08 10.15
C ASN A 28 -4.20 15.93 9.89
N PRO A 29 -3.07 15.71 10.58
CA PRO A 29 -1.87 16.47 10.34
C PRO A 29 -1.40 16.29 8.89
N GLU A 30 -0.98 17.38 8.26
CA GLU A 30 -0.72 17.47 6.82
C GLU A 30 0.25 16.40 6.32
N LYS A 31 1.42 16.27 6.95
CA LYS A 31 2.46 15.36 6.46
C LYS A 31 2.08 13.87 6.52
N PRO A 32 1.53 13.34 7.62
CA PRO A 32 0.98 11.99 7.64
C PRO A 32 -0.12 11.75 6.58
N VAL A 33 -1.01 12.72 6.35
CA VAL A 33 -2.04 12.63 5.29
C VAL A 33 -1.40 12.54 3.90
N GLN A 34 -0.42 13.39 3.58
CA GLN A 34 0.31 13.34 2.31
C GLN A 34 1.00 11.98 2.09
N LEU A 35 1.66 11.44 3.12
CA LEU A 35 2.37 10.16 3.04
C LEU A 35 1.41 9.00 2.80
N MET A 36 0.24 8.99 3.46
CA MET A 36 -0.79 7.98 3.23
C MET A 36 -1.43 8.11 1.85
N ALA A 37 -1.71 9.33 1.38
CA ALA A 37 -2.21 9.57 0.03
C ALA A 37 -1.25 9.01 -1.04
N HIS A 38 0.05 9.28 -0.89
CA HIS A 38 1.10 8.75 -1.78
C HIS A 38 1.16 7.21 -1.75
N LEU A 39 1.13 6.60 -0.56
CA LEU A 39 1.13 5.15 -0.40
C LEU A 39 -0.06 4.52 -1.15
N LEU A 40 -1.27 5.05 -0.95
CA LEU A 40 -2.47 4.53 -1.59
C LEU A 40 -2.49 4.75 -3.11
N ALA A 41 -1.99 5.90 -3.58
CA ALA A 41 -1.85 6.18 -5.01
C ALA A 41 -0.84 5.23 -5.67
N ALA A 42 0.29 4.94 -5.02
CA ALA A 42 1.28 4.00 -5.51
C ALA A 42 0.67 2.59 -5.70
N GLN A 43 -0.17 2.13 -4.77
CA GLN A 43 -0.87 0.84 -4.92
C GLN A 43 -1.75 0.80 -6.17
N GLN A 44 -2.46 1.89 -6.49
CA GLN A 44 -3.31 1.99 -7.68
C GLN A 44 -2.48 2.01 -8.97
N ILE A 45 -1.39 2.80 -8.98
CA ILE A 45 -0.48 2.90 -10.12
C ILE A 45 0.10 1.51 -10.45
N TRP A 46 0.60 0.80 -9.45
CA TRP A 46 1.17 -0.52 -9.65
C TRP A 46 0.13 -1.59 -10.03
N TYR A 47 -1.10 -1.49 -9.48
CA TYR A 47 -2.19 -2.34 -9.91
C TYR A 47 -2.46 -2.21 -11.42
N ASN A 48 -2.54 -0.97 -11.94
CA ASN A 48 -2.75 -0.74 -13.35
C ASN A 48 -1.58 -1.28 -14.20
N ARG A 49 -0.34 -1.07 -13.77
CA ARG A 49 0.85 -1.61 -14.45
C ARG A 49 0.82 -3.13 -14.52
N CYS A 50 0.48 -3.81 -13.43
CA CYS A 50 0.41 -5.28 -13.38
C CYS A 50 -0.73 -5.86 -14.24
N ASN A 51 -1.79 -5.09 -14.47
CA ASN A 51 -2.94 -5.49 -15.29
C ASN A 51 -2.90 -4.92 -16.72
N GLU A 52 -1.79 -4.30 -17.14
CA GLU A 52 -1.64 -3.68 -18.46
C GLU A 52 -2.77 -2.65 -18.76
N LEU A 53 -3.31 -2.02 -17.72
CA LEU A 53 -4.33 -1.00 -17.83
C LEU A 53 -3.70 0.37 -18.16
N PRO A 54 -4.47 1.30 -18.72
CA PRO A 54 -3.98 2.66 -18.95
C PRO A 54 -3.43 3.29 -17.67
N ALA A 55 -2.41 4.14 -17.83
CA ALA A 55 -1.87 4.89 -16.71
C ALA A 55 -2.98 5.69 -16.03
N ILE A 56 -3.04 5.65 -14.70
CA ILE A 56 -3.93 6.51 -13.93
C ILE A 56 -3.43 7.95 -14.12
N GLY A 57 -4.26 8.80 -14.71
CA GLY A 57 -3.98 10.23 -14.74
C GLY A 57 -3.98 10.78 -13.30
N GLY A 58 -2.98 11.56 -12.93
CA GLY A 58 -2.92 12.18 -11.62
C GLY A 58 -1.51 12.26 -11.04
N ALA A 59 -1.40 12.99 -9.93
CA ALA A 59 -0.14 13.19 -9.25
C ALA A 59 0.27 11.93 -8.46
N LEU A 60 1.57 11.63 -8.45
CA LEU A 60 2.15 10.61 -7.57
C LEU A 60 1.95 10.94 -6.07
N TRP A 61 1.79 12.23 -5.77
CA TRP A 61 1.47 12.80 -4.46
C TRP A 61 0.15 13.56 -4.55
N PRO A 62 -0.99 12.86 -4.56
CA PRO A 62 -2.30 13.52 -4.70
C PRO A 62 -2.69 14.25 -3.41
N ASP A 63 -3.46 15.33 -3.56
CA ASP A 63 -4.05 16.07 -2.44
C ASP A 63 -5.35 15.41 -1.96
N TRP A 64 -5.28 14.13 -1.62
CA TRP A 64 -6.42 13.41 -1.07
C TRP A 64 -6.60 13.69 0.42
N LYS A 65 -7.84 13.70 0.87
CA LYS A 65 -8.20 13.98 2.26
C LYS A 65 -8.36 12.69 3.05
N ALA A 66 -8.06 12.74 4.35
CA ALA A 66 -8.04 11.56 5.22
C ALA A 66 -9.40 10.85 5.34
N ASP A 67 -10.52 11.58 5.19
CA ASP A 67 -11.87 11.03 5.21
C ASP A 67 -12.18 10.09 4.02
N THR A 68 -11.41 10.18 2.93
CA THR A 68 -11.52 9.28 1.79
C THR A 68 -10.69 7.99 1.93
N PHE A 69 -9.77 7.93 2.89
CA PHE A 69 -8.76 6.87 2.93
C PHE A 69 -9.32 5.50 3.31
N GLU A 70 -10.34 5.44 4.17
CA GLU A 70 -10.95 4.16 4.54
C GLU A 70 -11.48 3.42 3.31
N GLN A 71 -12.20 4.13 2.46
CA GLN A 71 -12.70 3.57 1.21
C GLN A 71 -11.57 3.18 0.27
N LEU A 72 -10.56 4.04 0.09
CA LEU A 72 -9.40 3.77 -0.77
C LEU A 72 -8.61 2.55 -0.30
N ILE A 73 -8.36 2.41 1.01
CA ILE A 73 -7.70 1.24 1.61
C ILE A 73 -8.48 -0.04 1.28
N ASN A 74 -9.79 -0.04 1.47
CA ASN A 74 -10.63 -1.20 1.23
C ASN A 74 -10.74 -1.54 -0.27
N ASP A 75 -10.87 -0.55 -1.14
CA ASP A 75 -10.95 -0.75 -2.59
C ASP A 75 -9.64 -1.24 -3.18
N ASN A 76 -8.51 -0.66 -2.77
CA ASN A 76 -7.18 -1.13 -3.18
C ASN A 76 -6.96 -2.57 -2.72
N HIS A 77 -7.25 -2.87 -1.45
CA HIS A 77 -7.11 -4.21 -0.91
C HIS A 77 -7.95 -5.23 -1.70
N ARG A 78 -9.25 -4.96 -1.94
CA ARG A 78 -10.12 -5.85 -2.70
C ARG A 78 -9.52 -6.15 -4.09
N LYS A 79 -9.14 -5.10 -4.84
CA LYS A 79 -8.53 -5.25 -6.17
C LYS A 79 -7.28 -6.13 -6.15
N TRP A 80 -6.40 -5.90 -5.18
CA TRP A 80 -5.18 -6.69 -5.06
C TRP A 80 -5.44 -8.14 -4.65
N ILE A 81 -6.40 -8.40 -3.74
CA ILE A 81 -6.75 -9.76 -3.36
C ILE A 81 -7.39 -10.52 -4.52
N ASP A 82 -8.28 -9.88 -5.30
CA ASP A 82 -8.89 -10.47 -6.48
C ASP A 82 -7.81 -10.80 -7.54
N PHE A 83 -6.88 -9.87 -7.81
CA PHE A 83 -5.75 -10.07 -8.70
C PHE A 83 -4.87 -11.26 -8.25
N LEU A 84 -4.44 -11.27 -6.99
CA LEU A 84 -3.58 -12.33 -6.46
C LEU A 84 -4.29 -13.69 -6.45
N SER A 85 -5.58 -13.73 -6.17
CA SER A 85 -6.38 -14.96 -6.18
C SER A 85 -6.46 -15.57 -7.57
N ALA A 86 -6.58 -14.74 -8.60
CA ALA A 86 -6.63 -15.14 -10.01
C ALA A 86 -5.22 -15.44 -10.61
N THR A 87 -4.14 -15.02 -9.95
CA THR A 87 -2.76 -15.17 -10.46
C THR A 87 -2.29 -16.62 -10.30
N ASP A 88 -1.76 -17.21 -11.36
CA ASP A 88 -1.12 -18.53 -11.34
C ASP A 88 0.29 -18.47 -10.71
N ASP A 89 0.75 -19.59 -10.14
CA ASP A 89 2.06 -19.62 -9.46
C ASP A 89 3.23 -19.28 -10.41
N LEU A 90 3.16 -19.65 -11.68
CA LEU A 90 4.19 -19.30 -12.67
C LEU A 90 4.18 -17.80 -13.03
N ALA A 91 3.05 -17.14 -12.90
CA ALA A 91 2.93 -15.72 -13.23
C ALA A 91 3.72 -14.80 -12.30
N PHE A 92 4.07 -15.25 -11.07
CA PHE A 92 4.92 -14.47 -10.16
C PHE A 92 6.33 -14.22 -10.69
N GLU A 93 6.81 -15.07 -11.62
CA GLU A 93 8.11 -14.92 -12.31
C GLU A 93 8.00 -14.12 -13.61
N LYS A 94 6.78 -13.77 -14.04
CA LYS A 94 6.56 -13.03 -15.29
C LYS A 94 7.10 -11.60 -15.17
N GLN A 95 7.77 -11.12 -16.23
CA GLN A 95 8.21 -9.74 -16.35
C GLN A 95 7.02 -8.84 -16.71
N ILE A 96 6.83 -7.81 -15.90
CA ILE A 96 5.84 -6.77 -16.12
C ILE A 96 6.57 -5.55 -16.70
N LYS A 97 6.21 -5.18 -17.93
CA LYS A 97 6.75 -3.98 -18.59
C LYS A 97 5.92 -2.76 -18.23
N TYR A 98 6.57 -1.66 -17.90
CA TYR A 98 5.89 -0.42 -17.57
C TYR A 98 6.77 0.80 -17.88
N GLN A 99 6.15 1.98 -17.90
CA GLN A 99 6.86 3.26 -17.98
C GLN A 99 6.75 4.02 -16.66
N ASN A 100 7.82 4.75 -16.32
CA ASN A 100 7.76 5.71 -15.22
C ASN A 100 7.10 7.03 -15.67
N SER A 101 6.99 7.99 -14.76
CA SER A 101 6.42 9.33 -15.05
C SER A 101 7.24 10.16 -16.05
N LYS A 102 8.47 9.77 -16.34
CA LYS A 102 9.37 10.42 -17.31
C LYS A 102 9.34 9.77 -18.69
N GLY A 103 8.59 8.64 -18.84
CA GLY A 103 8.52 7.89 -20.08
C GLY A 103 9.60 6.82 -20.24
N ASP A 104 10.49 6.64 -19.26
CA ASP A 104 11.50 5.57 -19.31
C ASP A 104 10.81 4.21 -19.12
N THR A 105 11.21 3.22 -19.94
CA THR A 105 10.66 1.87 -19.90
C THR A 105 11.49 0.96 -19.01
N PHE A 106 10.81 0.20 -18.18
CA PHE A 106 11.38 -0.79 -17.27
C PHE A 106 10.63 -2.11 -17.38
N ASP A 107 11.27 -3.17 -16.90
CA ASP A 107 10.63 -4.44 -16.61
C ASP A 107 11.10 -4.99 -15.27
N ASN A 108 10.19 -5.57 -14.52
CA ASN A 108 10.47 -6.23 -13.25
C ASN A 108 9.56 -7.46 -13.08
N LYS A 109 10.03 -8.45 -12.36
CA LYS A 109 9.18 -9.59 -12.01
C LYS A 109 7.98 -9.15 -11.20
N LEU A 110 6.84 -9.81 -11.42
CA LEU A 110 5.65 -9.55 -10.60
C LEU A 110 5.93 -9.73 -9.10
N SER A 111 6.66 -10.78 -8.71
CA SER A 111 7.05 -11.02 -7.31
C SER A 111 7.85 -9.86 -6.70
N ASP A 112 8.77 -9.24 -7.48
CA ASP A 112 9.57 -8.11 -7.02
C ASP A 112 8.71 -6.85 -6.85
N ILE A 113 7.76 -6.63 -7.75
CA ILE A 113 6.79 -5.53 -7.66
C ILE A 113 5.92 -5.67 -6.40
N LEU A 114 5.41 -6.88 -6.14
CA LEU A 114 4.59 -7.15 -4.94
C LEU A 114 5.39 -6.97 -3.65
N ALA A 115 6.65 -7.43 -3.63
CA ALA A 115 7.57 -7.20 -2.52
C ALA A 115 7.89 -5.71 -2.34
N HIS A 116 8.09 -4.98 -3.45
CA HIS A 116 8.26 -3.52 -3.42
C HIS A 116 7.04 -2.83 -2.78
N LEU A 117 5.82 -3.20 -3.13
CA LEU A 117 4.61 -2.60 -2.55
C LEU A 117 4.52 -2.82 -1.04
N GLY A 118 4.85 -4.02 -0.56
CA GLY A 118 4.92 -4.30 0.89
C GLY A 118 5.95 -3.44 1.61
N ASN A 119 7.16 -3.32 1.03
CA ASN A 119 8.24 -2.50 1.58
C ASN A 119 7.91 -1.00 1.52
N HIS A 120 7.36 -0.53 0.41
CA HIS A 120 6.92 0.85 0.21
C HIS A 120 5.84 1.25 1.21
N GLY A 121 4.85 0.37 1.43
CA GLY A 121 3.82 0.56 2.45
C GLY A 121 4.41 0.71 3.84
N THR A 122 5.28 -0.20 4.25
CA THR A 122 5.97 -0.16 5.55
C THR A 122 6.80 1.11 5.71
N HIS A 123 7.55 1.51 4.66
CA HIS A 123 8.37 2.72 4.66
C HIS A 123 7.54 3.97 4.93
N HIS A 124 6.45 4.19 4.19
CA HIS A 124 5.64 5.39 4.32
C HIS A 124 4.78 5.40 5.59
N ARG A 125 4.32 4.23 6.06
CA ARG A 125 3.66 4.13 7.38
C ARG A 125 4.61 4.50 8.52
N ALA A 126 5.87 4.05 8.45
CA ALA A 126 6.86 4.41 9.45
C ALA A 126 7.16 5.92 9.45
N GLN A 127 7.27 6.54 8.28
CA GLN A 127 7.43 8.00 8.17
C GLN A 127 6.21 8.74 8.74
N ALA A 128 4.98 8.34 8.39
CA ALA A 128 3.77 8.94 8.93
C ALA A 128 3.71 8.78 10.46
N GLY A 129 4.02 7.57 10.96
CA GLY A 129 4.11 7.29 12.38
C GLY A 129 5.12 8.17 13.11
N GLN A 130 6.30 8.40 12.52
CA GLN A 130 7.31 9.28 13.12
C GLN A 130 6.79 10.72 13.28
N HIS A 131 6.11 11.27 12.27
CA HIS A 131 5.50 12.59 12.37
C HIS A 131 4.40 12.65 13.44
N LEU A 132 3.55 11.60 13.54
CA LEU A 132 2.51 11.50 14.56
C LEU A 132 3.12 11.44 15.98
N LYS A 133 4.19 10.64 16.15
CA LYS A 133 4.90 10.55 17.44
C LYS A 133 5.51 11.87 17.87
N LEU A 134 6.14 12.61 16.95
CA LEU A 134 6.69 13.94 17.21
C LEU A 134 5.59 14.95 17.59
N ALA A 135 4.36 14.74 17.14
CA ALA A 135 3.18 15.51 17.56
C ALA A 135 2.58 15.03 18.89
N GLY A 136 3.23 14.12 19.61
CA GLY A 136 2.79 13.62 20.91
C GLY A 136 1.71 12.55 20.88
N ILE A 137 1.50 11.89 19.74
CA ILE A 137 0.47 10.86 19.57
C ILE A 137 1.07 9.47 19.81
N ASP A 138 0.40 8.65 20.61
CA ASP A 138 0.75 7.25 20.78
C ASP A 138 0.49 6.45 19.51
N LEU A 139 1.48 5.65 19.10
CA LEU A 139 1.40 4.86 17.89
C LEU A 139 0.88 3.45 18.15
N PRO A 140 0.05 2.91 17.24
CA PRO A 140 -0.34 1.51 17.30
C PRO A 140 0.83 0.60 16.94
N ASN A 141 0.79 -0.64 17.41
CA ASN A 141 1.73 -1.65 16.98
C ASN A 141 1.37 -2.14 15.56
N THR A 142 2.23 -1.84 14.59
CA THR A 142 2.09 -2.24 13.19
C THR A 142 3.07 -3.34 12.78
N ASP A 143 3.71 -4.04 13.71
CA ASP A 143 4.63 -5.14 13.37
C ASP A 143 3.89 -6.31 12.70
N TYR A 144 4.43 -6.79 11.59
CA TYR A 144 3.87 -7.92 10.86
C TYR A 144 3.76 -9.19 11.70
N ILE A 145 4.76 -9.48 12.53
CA ILE A 145 4.72 -10.67 13.40
C ILE A 145 3.63 -10.55 14.48
N SER A 146 3.37 -9.36 14.99
CA SER A 146 2.29 -9.09 15.94
C SER A 146 0.92 -9.32 15.30
N TYR A 147 0.73 -8.86 14.06
CA TYR A 147 -0.47 -9.13 13.27
C TYR A 147 -0.70 -10.64 13.06
N LEU A 148 0.35 -11.39 12.70
CA LEU A 148 0.23 -12.84 12.50
C LEU A 148 -0.14 -13.60 13.78
N ARG A 149 0.36 -13.16 14.94
CA ARG A 149 0.02 -13.76 16.25
C ARG A 149 -1.45 -13.52 16.59
N MET A 150 -1.94 -12.31 16.37
CA MET A 150 -3.35 -11.95 16.62
C MET A 150 -4.33 -12.81 15.79
N ARG A 151 -3.97 -13.20 14.57
CA ARG A 151 -4.82 -14.02 13.69
C ARG A 151 -4.90 -15.51 14.10
N LYS A 152 -4.01 -15.96 14.97
CA LYS A 152 -3.99 -17.35 15.47
C LYS A 152 -4.77 -17.53 16.78
N SER A 153 -5.17 -16.41 17.39
CA SER A 153 -6.02 -16.37 18.60
C SER A 153 -7.48 -16.35 18.21
#